data_dcb2aba17f583c9be83736bea8397181
#
_entry.id   dcb2aba17f583c9be83736bea8397181
#
_cell.length_a   1.000
_cell.length_b   1.000
_cell.length_c   1.000
_cell.angle_alpha   90.00
_cell.angle_beta   90.00
_cell.angle_gamma   90.00
#
_symmetry.space_group_name_H-M   'P 1'
#
loop_
_entity.id
_entity.type
_entity.pdbx_description
1 polymer ?
#
loop_
_entity_poly.entity_id
_entity_poly.type
_entity_poly.pdbx_seq_one_letter_code
_entity_poly.pdbx_strand_id
1 'polypeptide(L)'
;MPALQNGCNPTVLDVEASGFGRNSYPIEIGYVLPDGHTYCTLVRPEPQWKHWDNQAEGLHHISRTLIETRGLPAIEVARRLNTELAGQTVYSDGWANDYSWLGILFDAADMTPSFRLENLRALLSESEADLWHTVKAQVNAERGPHRHRASSDARVLQLTLQRLRSPK
;
A
#
# COMPACT_ATOMS: atom_id res chain seq x y z
N MET A 1 22.41 -3.44 -6.41
CA MET A 1 21.12 -2.74 -6.43
C MET A 1 20.65 -2.69 -7.88
N PRO A 2 19.54 -3.29 -8.28
CA PRO A 2 19.00 -3.02 -9.61
C PRO A 2 18.46 -1.59 -9.60
N ALA A 3 19.18 -0.69 -10.26
CA ALA A 3 18.64 0.62 -10.60
C ALA A 3 17.38 0.40 -11.45
N LEU A 4 16.28 1.06 -11.09
CA LEU A 4 15.14 1.15 -11.98
C LEU A 4 15.66 1.64 -13.34
N GLN A 5 15.37 0.90 -14.40
CA GLN A 5 15.72 1.35 -15.75
C GLN A 5 15.11 2.73 -15.97
N ASN A 6 15.92 3.67 -16.42
CA ASN A 6 15.53 5.06 -16.66
C ASN A 6 14.18 5.12 -17.38
N GLY A 7 13.16 5.65 -16.70
CA GLY A 7 11.83 5.89 -17.25
C GLY A 7 10.71 4.95 -16.80
N CYS A 8 10.97 3.88 -16.05
CA CYS A 8 9.91 2.99 -15.55
C CYS A 8 9.51 3.38 -14.12
N ASN A 9 8.21 3.58 -13.90
CA ASN A 9 7.69 3.84 -12.56
C ASN A 9 7.79 2.58 -11.70
N PRO A 10 8.05 2.69 -10.39
CA PRO A 10 7.98 1.53 -9.51
C PRO A 10 6.54 1.08 -9.29
N THR A 11 6.36 -0.20 -9.03
CA THR A 11 5.13 -0.69 -8.40
C THR A 11 5.12 -0.22 -6.95
N VAL A 12 4.03 0.44 -6.53
CA VAL A 12 3.84 0.94 -5.17
C VAL A 12 2.62 0.27 -4.55
N LEU A 13 2.73 -0.10 -3.29
CA LEU A 13 1.67 -0.73 -2.50
C LEU A 13 1.43 0.09 -1.22
N ASP A 14 0.20 0.08 -0.76
CA ASP A 14 -0.23 0.65 0.51
C ASP A 14 -1.25 -0.28 1.18
N VAL A 15 -1.32 -0.24 2.50
CA VAL A 15 -2.21 -1.07 3.31
C VAL A 15 -2.97 -0.19 4.31
N GLU A 16 -4.31 -0.30 4.30
CA GLU A 16 -5.12 0.18 5.40
C GLU A 16 -5.32 -0.94 6.41
N ALA A 17 -5.31 -0.61 7.68
CA ALA A 17 -5.39 -1.58 8.77
C ALA A 17 -6.46 -1.23 9.80
N SER A 18 -6.81 -2.21 10.63
CA SER A 18 -7.76 -2.04 11.75
C SER A 18 -7.31 -1.03 12.81
N GLY A 19 -6.13 -0.49 12.69
CA GLY A 19 -5.47 0.48 13.57
C GLY A 19 -3.97 0.23 13.63
N PHE A 20 -3.29 0.87 14.57
CA PHE A 20 -1.86 0.67 14.81
C PHE A 20 -1.60 -0.23 16.02
N GLY A 21 -0.38 -0.74 16.11
CA GLY A 21 0.11 -1.49 17.24
C GLY A 21 -0.22 -2.98 17.21
N ARG A 22 -0.03 -3.60 18.37
CA ARG A 22 -0.18 -5.04 18.53
C ARG A 22 -1.61 -5.49 18.19
N ASN A 23 -1.72 -6.61 17.49
CA ASN A 23 -2.97 -7.23 17.05
C ASN A 23 -3.74 -6.49 15.96
N SER A 24 -3.23 -5.37 15.43
CA SER A 24 -3.80 -4.78 14.21
C SER A 24 -3.59 -5.72 13.00
N TYR A 25 -4.49 -5.65 12.05
CA TYR A 25 -4.49 -6.52 10.87
C TYR A 25 -4.90 -5.74 9.62
N PRO A 26 -4.52 -6.20 8.42
CA PRO A 26 -4.86 -5.50 7.18
C PRO A 26 -6.36 -5.60 6.87
N ILE A 27 -6.95 -4.50 6.43
CA ILE A 27 -8.37 -4.42 6.05
C ILE A 27 -8.57 -4.04 4.58
N GLU A 28 -7.61 -3.35 3.98
CA GLU A 28 -7.59 -3.04 2.55
C GLU A 28 -6.15 -3.08 2.05
N ILE A 29 -5.95 -3.64 0.87
CA ILE A 29 -4.66 -3.62 0.18
C ILE A 29 -4.87 -3.01 -1.19
N GLY A 30 -4.02 -2.03 -1.53
CA GLY A 30 -4.01 -1.39 -2.83
C GLY A 30 -2.61 -1.29 -3.39
N TYR A 31 -2.49 -1.35 -4.71
CA TYR A 31 -1.23 -1.11 -5.40
C TYR A 31 -1.46 -0.41 -6.73
N VAL A 32 -0.40 0.17 -7.24
CA VAL A 32 -0.32 0.75 -8.58
C VAL A 32 0.86 0.14 -9.33
N LEU A 33 0.60 -0.32 -10.54
CA LEU A 33 1.60 -0.91 -11.44
C LEU A 33 2.41 0.19 -12.16
N PRO A 34 3.53 -0.14 -12.82
CA PRO A 34 4.36 0.82 -13.53
C PRO A 34 3.62 1.62 -14.62
N ASP A 35 2.62 1.04 -15.24
CA ASP A 35 1.76 1.67 -16.25
C ASP A 35 0.68 2.60 -15.66
N GLY A 36 0.58 2.66 -14.32
CA GLY A 36 -0.40 3.45 -13.59
C GLY A 36 -1.72 2.72 -13.33
N HIS A 37 -1.87 1.48 -13.75
CA HIS A 37 -3.04 0.65 -13.41
C HIS A 37 -3.10 0.40 -11.91
N THR A 38 -4.26 0.65 -11.30
CA THR A 38 -4.47 0.49 -9.87
C THR A 38 -5.37 -0.69 -9.56
N TYR A 39 -5.09 -1.33 -8.44
CA TYR A 39 -5.94 -2.37 -7.86
C TYR A 39 -6.17 -2.09 -6.38
N CYS A 40 -7.35 -2.43 -5.89
CA CYS A 40 -7.73 -2.29 -4.49
C CYS A 40 -8.68 -3.40 -4.09
N THR A 41 -8.49 -3.98 -2.91
CA THR A 41 -9.39 -4.98 -2.36
C THR A 41 -9.50 -4.89 -0.85
N LEU A 42 -10.71 -5.12 -0.33
CA LEU A 42 -10.95 -5.31 1.09
C LEU A 42 -10.57 -6.73 1.49
N VAL A 43 -10.01 -6.88 2.69
CA VAL A 43 -9.65 -8.15 3.30
C VAL A 43 -10.72 -8.51 4.34
N ARG A 44 -11.31 -9.69 4.20
CA ARG A 44 -12.23 -10.20 5.22
C ARG A 44 -11.43 -10.58 6.47
N PRO A 45 -11.83 -10.11 7.66
CA PRO A 45 -11.12 -10.45 8.87
C PRO A 45 -11.24 -11.95 9.20
N GLU A 46 -10.14 -12.54 9.62
CA GLU A 46 -10.15 -13.87 10.19
C GLU A 46 -10.88 -13.89 11.55
N PRO A 47 -11.45 -15.04 11.97
CA PRO A 47 -12.22 -15.11 13.23
C PRO A 47 -11.46 -14.62 14.47
N GLN A 48 -10.13 -14.75 14.49
CA GLN A 48 -9.27 -14.31 15.59
C GLN A 48 -8.86 -12.83 15.51
N TRP A 49 -9.07 -12.13 14.38
CA TRP A 49 -8.74 -10.72 14.20
C TRP A 49 -9.81 -9.83 14.82
N LYS A 50 -9.61 -9.46 16.09
CA LYS A 50 -10.61 -8.73 16.89
C LYS A 50 -10.31 -7.25 17.10
N HIS A 51 -9.04 -6.86 16.87
CA HIS A 51 -8.62 -5.46 17.05
C HIS A 51 -9.43 -4.51 16.14
N TRP A 52 -9.85 -3.38 16.69
CA TRP A 52 -10.52 -2.33 15.94
C TRP A 52 -10.28 -0.99 16.61
N ASP A 53 -9.83 0.00 15.83
CA ASP A 53 -9.58 1.36 16.28
C ASP A 53 -10.51 2.33 15.54
N ASN A 54 -11.42 2.96 16.28
CA ASN A 54 -12.37 3.92 15.72
C ASN A 54 -11.69 5.20 15.17
N GLN A 55 -10.51 5.55 15.65
CA GLN A 55 -9.76 6.67 15.09
C GLN A 55 -9.21 6.32 13.70
N ALA A 56 -8.73 5.10 13.50
CA ALA A 56 -8.32 4.63 12.19
C ALA A 56 -9.51 4.55 11.23
N GLU A 57 -10.67 4.04 11.69
CA GLU A 57 -11.90 4.06 10.89
C GLU A 57 -12.29 5.48 10.47
N GLY A 58 -12.11 6.47 11.35
CA GLY A 58 -12.34 7.89 11.04
C GLY A 58 -11.43 8.44 9.94
N LEU A 59 -10.28 7.82 9.67
CA LEU A 59 -9.34 8.21 8.62
C LEU A 59 -9.66 7.53 7.29
N HIS A 60 -9.73 6.20 7.26
CA HIS A 60 -9.94 5.44 6.01
C HIS A 60 -11.42 5.26 5.65
N HIS A 61 -12.34 5.50 6.57
CA HIS A 61 -13.80 5.38 6.39
C HIS A 61 -14.26 3.98 5.91
N ILE A 62 -13.56 2.94 6.31
CA ILE A 62 -13.90 1.54 6.04
C ILE A 62 -14.41 0.94 7.33
N SER A 63 -15.70 0.63 7.40
CA SER A 63 -16.31 0.04 8.60
C SER A 63 -15.98 -1.46 8.71
N ARG A 64 -15.98 -1.96 9.95
CA ARG A 64 -15.82 -3.39 10.19
C ARG A 64 -16.87 -4.23 9.47
N THR A 65 -18.13 -3.79 9.48
CA THR A 65 -19.23 -4.45 8.75
C THR A 65 -18.95 -4.53 7.25
N LEU A 66 -18.35 -3.49 6.67
CA LEU A 66 -18.00 -3.49 5.25
C LEU A 66 -16.99 -4.57 4.90
N ILE A 67 -15.91 -4.72 5.67
CA ILE A 67 -14.91 -5.76 5.41
C ILE A 67 -15.43 -7.17 5.70
N GLU A 68 -16.31 -7.34 6.66
CA GLU A 68 -16.97 -8.62 6.95
C GLU A 68 -17.89 -9.05 5.81
N THR A 69 -18.57 -8.12 5.15
CA THR A 69 -19.58 -8.40 4.11
C THR A 69 -19.00 -8.39 2.69
N ARG A 70 -17.98 -7.57 2.41
CA ARG A 70 -17.43 -7.34 1.08
C ARG A 70 -15.95 -7.76 0.93
N GLY A 71 -15.26 -8.01 2.03
CA GLY A 71 -13.87 -8.43 2.00
C GLY A 71 -13.69 -9.83 1.41
N LEU A 72 -12.59 -10.01 0.68
CA LEU A 72 -12.19 -11.32 0.18
C LEU A 72 -11.43 -12.09 1.28
N PRO A 73 -11.51 -13.42 1.28
CA PRO A 73 -10.68 -14.26 2.16
C PRO A 73 -9.19 -13.95 1.99
N ALA A 74 -8.42 -14.03 3.08
CA ALA A 74 -6.97 -13.77 3.06
C ALA A 74 -6.24 -14.59 1.99
N ILE A 75 -6.63 -15.85 1.78
CA ILE A 75 -6.02 -16.73 0.78
C ILE A 75 -6.25 -16.23 -0.66
N GLU A 76 -7.40 -15.66 -0.97
CA GLU A 76 -7.68 -15.11 -2.30
C GLU A 76 -6.88 -13.84 -2.56
N VAL A 77 -6.78 -12.96 -1.56
CA VAL A 77 -5.99 -11.74 -1.65
C VAL A 77 -4.50 -12.08 -1.81
N ALA A 78 -3.96 -12.96 -0.97
CA ALA A 78 -2.56 -13.38 -1.04
C ALA A 78 -2.22 -14.04 -2.39
N ARG A 79 -3.10 -14.91 -2.90
CA ARG A 79 -2.93 -15.55 -4.21
C ARG A 79 -2.88 -14.51 -5.33
N ARG A 80 -3.77 -13.52 -5.29
CA ARG A 80 -3.78 -12.47 -6.29
C ARG A 80 -2.51 -11.62 -6.25
N LEU A 81 -2.08 -11.19 -5.06
CA LEU A 81 -0.82 -10.46 -4.91
C LEU A 81 0.36 -11.26 -5.46
N ASN A 82 0.43 -12.55 -5.16
CA ASN A 82 1.47 -13.43 -5.68
C ASN A 82 1.43 -13.60 -7.21
N THR A 83 0.25 -13.57 -7.81
CA THR A 83 0.11 -13.66 -9.28
C THR A 83 0.52 -12.36 -9.96
N GLU A 84 0.02 -11.23 -9.47
CA GLU A 84 0.17 -9.92 -10.13
C GLU A 84 1.56 -9.31 -9.88
N LEU A 85 2.16 -9.58 -8.71
CA LEU A 85 3.41 -8.96 -8.27
C LEU A 85 4.61 -9.93 -8.32
N ALA A 86 4.44 -11.13 -8.88
CA ALA A 86 5.47 -12.17 -8.92
C ALA A 86 6.83 -11.64 -9.39
N GLY A 87 7.88 -11.89 -8.60
CA GLY A 87 9.26 -11.52 -8.92
C GLY A 87 9.57 -10.03 -8.87
N GLN A 88 8.60 -9.17 -8.59
CA GLN A 88 8.79 -7.72 -8.51
C GLN A 88 9.36 -7.27 -7.17
N THR A 89 10.03 -6.12 -7.18
CA THR A 89 10.24 -5.31 -5.98
C THR A 89 9.16 -4.24 -5.94
N VAL A 90 8.37 -4.27 -4.88
CA VAL A 90 7.22 -3.38 -4.62
C VAL A 90 7.63 -2.41 -3.51
N TYR A 91 7.21 -1.16 -3.58
CA TYR A 91 7.63 -0.13 -2.65
C TYR A 91 6.46 0.43 -1.85
N SER A 92 6.74 0.78 -0.58
CA SER A 92 5.77 1.40 0.34
C SER A 92 6.47 2.50 1.14
N ASP A 93 5.78 3.58 1.49
CA ASP A 93 6.32 4.62 2.38
C ASP A 93 6.08 4.31 3.87
N GLY A 94 5.06 3.51 4.18
CA GLY A 94 4.78 2.94 5.49
C GLY A 94 5.42 1.57 5.75
N TRP A 95 6.56 1.29 5.15
CA TRP A 95 7.17 -0.04 5.00
C TRP A 95 7.11 -0.92 6.25
N ALA A 96 7.42 -0.41 7.44
CA ALA A 96 7.47 -1.24 8.65
C ALA A 96 6.09 -1.79 9.05
N ASN A 97 5.04 -0.96 8.91
CA ASN A 97 3.68 -1.36 9.19
C ASN A 97 3.12 -2.26 8.08
N ASP A 98 3.29 -1.84 6.83
CA ASP A 98 2.79 -2.57 5.66
C ASP A 98 3.42 -3.97 5.56
N TYR A 99 4.72 -4.07 5.86
CA TYR A 99 5.43 -5.34 5.93
C TYR A 99 4.83 -6.27 6.99
N SER A 100 4.54 -5.73 8.18
CA SER A 100 3.93 -6.49 9.27
C SER A 100 2.51 -6.95 8.91
N TRP A 101 1.70 -6.06 8.35
CA TRP A 101 0.33 -6.40 7.95
C TRP A 101 0.27 -7.37 6.77
N LEU A 102 1.17 -7.25 5.80
CA LEU A 102 1.31 -8.26 4.74
C LEU A 102 1.74 -9.63 5.32
N GLY A 103 2.65 -9.64 6.30
CA GLY A 103 3.02 -10.85 7.01
C GLY A 103 1.79 -11.54 7.64
N ILE A 104 0.95 -10.78 8.34
CA ILE A 104 -0.31 -11.28 8.94
C ILE A 104 -1.24 -11.85 7.87
N LEU A 105 -1.38 -11.19 6.71
CA LEU A 105 -2.19 -11.67 5.60
C LEU A 105 -1.67 -13.01 5.05
N PHE A 106 -0.37 -13.08 4.77
CA PHE A 106 0.25 -14.25 4.17
C PHE A 106 0.31 -15.43 5.13
N ASP A 107 0.51 -15.17 6.43
CA ASP A 107 0.40 -16.20 7.48
C ASP A 107 -1.01 -16.79 7.54
N ALA A 108 -2.05 -15.95 7.52
CA ALA A 108 -3.44 -16.41 7.48
C ALA A 108 -3.78 -17.22 6.22
N ALA A 109 -3.11 -16.92 5.12
CA ALA A 109 -3.26 -17.63 3.85
C ALA A 109 -2.44 -18.93 3.76
N ASP A 110 -1.56 -19.19 4.72
CA ASP A 110 -0.55 -20.26 4.66
C ASP A 110 0.28 -20.20 3.37
N MET A 111 0.72 -18.99 3.02
CA MET A 111 1.46 -18.68 1.79
C MET A 111 2.69 -17.82 2.09
N THR A 112 3.63 -17.83 1.15
CA THR A 112 4.80 -16.93 1.16
C THR A 112 4.69 -15.92 0.03
N PRO A 113 5.02 -14.64 0.25
CA PRO A 113 5.06 -13.65 -0.84
C PRO A 113 6.04 -14.04 -1.94
N SER A 114 5.61 -13.96 -3.19
CA SER A 114 6.44 -14.17 -4.39
C SER A 114 7.07 -12.87 -4.91
N PHE A 115 6.94 -11.79 -4.16
CA PHE A 115 7.49 -10.46 -4.43
C PHE A 115 8.24 -9.97 -3.18
N ARG A 116 9.01 -8.89 -3.34
CA ARG A 116 9.72 -8.25 -2.23
C ARG A 116 9.09 -6.89 -1.94
N LEU A 117 8.80 -6.60 -0.67
CA LEU A 117 8.41 -5.26 -0.23
C LEU A 117 9.65 -4.50 0.28
N GLU A 118 9.88 -3.32 -0.27
CA GLU A 118 10.99 -2.43 0.10
C GLU A 118 10.48 -1.04 0.50
N ASN A 119 11.27 -0.36 1.31
CA ASN A 119 10.97 1.02 1.68
C ASN A 119 11.16 1.94 0.47
N LEU A 120 10.14 2.72 0.13
CA LEU A 120 10.18 3.68 -0.97
C LEU A 120 11.30 4.70 -0.82
N ARG A 121 11.71 5.01 0.42
CA ARG A 121 12.86 5.86 0.73
C ARG A 121 14.15 5.39 0.04
N ALA A 122 14.30 4.09 -0.20
CA ALA A 122 15.47 3.54 -0.89
C ALA A 122 15.60 3.99 -2.36
N LEU A 123 14.53 4.52 -2.94
CA LEU A 123 14.52 5.07 -4.30
C LEU A 123 14.90 6.55 -4.38
N LEU A 124 14.94 7.25 -3.25
CA LEU A 124 15.13 8.71 -3.19
C LEU A 124 16.60 9.05 -2.99
N SER A 125 17.11 9.98 -3.80
CA SER A 125 18.33 10.72 -3.47
C SER A 125 18.10 11.62 -2.26
N GLU A 126 19.15 12.19 -1.67
CA GLU A 126 19.03 13.14 -0.56
C GLU A 126 18.16 14.34 -0.94
N SER A 127 18.41 14.93 -2.11
CA SER A 127 17.65 16.08 -2.60
C SER A 127 16.18 15.76 -2.89
N GLU A 128 15.87 14.57 -3.42
CA GLU A 128 14.49 14.13 -3.60
C GLU A 128 13.78 13.90 -2.26
N ALA A 129 14.50 13.38 -1.28
CA ALA A 129 13.97 13.15 0.06
C ALA A 129 13.64 14.44 0.80
N ASP A 130 14.45 15.48 0.67
CA ASP A 130 14.20 16.81 1.25
C ASP A 130 12.93 17.45 0.67
N LEU A 131 12.64 17.18 -0.59
CA LEU A 131 11.45 17.71 -1.28
C LEU A 131 10.21 16.80 -1.17
N TRP A 132 10.38 15.56 -0.72
CA TRP A 132 9.34 14.54 -0.72
C TRP A 132 8.01 14.99 -0.14
N HIS A 133 8.03 15.51 1.08
CA HIS A 133 6.80 15.92 1.78
C HIS A 133 6.10 17.09 1.10
N THR A 134 6.87 18.05 0.61
CA THR A 134 6.32 19.22 -0.10
C THR A 134 5.66 18.80 -1.40
N VAL A 135 6.33 17.97 -2.21
CA VAL A 135 5.78 17.52 -3.50
C VAL A 135 4.60 16.57 -3.30
N LYS A 136 4.64 15.68 -2.30
CA LYS A 136 3.52 14.82 -1.92
C LYS A 136 2.28 15.64 -1.54
N ALA A 137 2.46 16.70 -0.75
CA ALA A 137 1.36 17.60 -0.38
C ALA A 137 0.75 18.31 -1.60
N GLN A 138 1.58 18.75 -2.58
CA GLN A 138 1.11 19.35 -3.83
C GLN A 138 0.30 18.35 -4.67
N VAL A 139 0.80 17.12 -4.83
CA VAL A 139 0.09 16.04 -5.56
C VAL A 139 -1.26 15.75 -4.91
N ASN A 140 -1.31 15.67 -3.58
CA ASN A 140 -2.56 15.47 -2.84
C ASN A 140 -3.55 16.63 -3.07
N ALA A 141 -3.09 17.87 -2.99
CA ALA A 141 -3.94 19.05 -3.18
C ALA A 141 -4.55 19.11 -4.58
N GLU A 142 -3.79 18.76 -5.61
CA GLU A 142 -4.26 18.74 -7.01
C GLU A 142 -5.29 17.65 -7.29
N ARG A 143 -5.22 16.52 -6.57
CA ARG A 143 -6.21 15.43 -6.69
C ARG A 143 -7.52 15.73 -5.97
N GLY A 144 -7.55 16.77 -5.14
CA GLY A 144 -8.71 17.17 -4.37
C GLY A 144 -8.97 16.27 -3.16
N PRO A 145 -10.05 16.54 -2.41
CA PRO A 145 -10.38 15.75 -1.24
C PRO A 145 -10.67 14.29 -1.66
N HIS A 146 -9.90 13.37 -1.12
CA HIS A 146 -10.07 11.94 -1.31
C HIS A 146 -10.06 11.23 0.04
N ARG A 147 -10.77 10.13 0.10
CA ARG A 147 -10.70 9.22 1.25
C ARG A 147 -9.38 8.49 1.22
N HIS A 148 -8.81 8.22 2.38
CA HIS A 148 -7.67 7.32 2.50
C HIS A 148 -8.09 5.93 2.02
N ARG A 149 -7.66 5.58 0.83
CA ARG A 149 -7.88 4.28 0.18
C ARG A 149 -6.56 3.80 -0.36
N ALA A 150 -6.19 2.59 -0.02
CA ALA A 150 -4.88 2.04 -0.28
C ALA A 150 -4.39 2.22 -1.73
N SER A 151 -5.23 1.98 -2.75
CA SER A 151 -4.83 2.19 -4.15
C SER A 151 -4.64 3.66 -4.53
N SER A 152 -5.44 4.55 -3.93
CA SER A 152 -5.34 5.99 -4.15
C SER A 152 -4.06 6.53 -3.52
N ASP A 153 -3.74 6.09 -2.31
CA ASP A 153 -2.55 6.49 -1.59
C ASP A 153 -1.29 5.95 -2.28
N ALA A 154 -1.28 4.70 -2.71
CA ALA A 154 -0.22 4.13 -3.54
C ALA A 154 0.01 4.95 -4.84
N ARG A 155 -1.07 5.40 -5.49
CA ARG A 155 -0.95 6.24 -6.70
C ARG A 155 -0.37 7.61 -6.42
N VAL A 156 -0.73 8.23 -5.29
CA VAL A 156 -0.13 9.50 -4.85
C VAL A 156 1.39 9.37 -4.69
N LEU A 157 1.85 8.30 -4.05
CA LEU A 157 3.28 8.04 -3.88
C LEU A 157 4.01 7.90 -5.22
N GLN A 158 3.42 7.14 -6.17
CA GLN A 158 3.99 6.97 -7.50
C GLN A 158 4.04 8.30 -8.27
N LEU A 159 2.97 9.10 -8.24
CA LEU A 159 2.93 10.42 -8.89
C LEU A 159 3.91 11.41 -8.26
N THR A 160 4.12 11.34 -6.95
CA THR A 160 5.12 12.15 -6.26
C THR A 160 6.53 11.85 -6.76
N LEU A 161 6.87 10.56 -6.90
CA LEU A 161 8.14 10.15 -7.50
C LEU A 161 8.30 10.64 -8.94
N GLN A 162 7.26 10.51 -9.75
CA GLN A 162 7.27 10.99 -11.13
C GLN A 162 7.55 12.49 -11.19
N ARG A 163 6.88 13.28 -10.35
CA ARG A 163 7.05 14.75 -10.31
C ARG A 163 8.45 15.15 -9.87
N LEU A 164 9.02 14.48 -8.89
CA LEU A 164 10.40 14.74 -8.45
C LEU A 164 11.42 14.47 -9.54
N ARG A 165 11.16 13.53 -10.45
CA ARG A 165 12.05 13.09 -11.54
C ARG A 165 11.74 13.72 -12.89
N SER A 166 10.63 14.46 -13.02
CA SER A 166 10.32 15.17 -14.25
C SER A 166 11.32 16.30 -14.48
N PRO A 167 11.89 16.44 -15.67
CA PRO A 167 12.73 17.61 -15.99
C PRO A 167 11.89 18.89 -15.83
N LYS A 168 12.50 19.89 -15.19
CA LYS A 168 11.93 21.24 -15.08
C LYS A 168 11.92 21.94 -16.45
#